data_80885fe857969ef4d57aac2fb109340f
#
_entry.id   80885fe857969ef4d57aac2fb109340f
#
_cell.length_a   1.000
_cell.length_b   1.000
_cell.length_c   1.000
_cell.angle_alpha   90.00
_cell.angle_beta   90.00
_cell.angle_gamma   90.00
#
_symmetry.space_group_name_H-M   'P 1'
#
loop_
_entity.id
_entity.type
_entity.pdbx_description
1 polymer ?
#
loop_
_entity_poly.entity_id
_entity_poly.type
_entity_poly.pdbx_seq_one_letter_code
_entity_poly.pdbx_strand_id
1 'polypeptide(L)'
;MRYRPYEYQKVALQWVLEHPRCGLFLDMGLGKSVVTLTAIQQLIDDCEIGKVLVVAPKKVAETTWTTEADKWEHISLKVAKVIGTEKQRNLALASKADVYVIGRDSFVWLVGKYGGCLPFDMLVIDELTSFKSSKSQRFKAMRMTTPTVRRVVGLTGTPAPNGLIDLWAQMYCIDMGERLGRSVTKYRETYFETHKWNNIIVRCDVKKGCDQIIRSKIADVCLSMQAKDYLQLPDILTHTVNVVLSDSMMKAYTKFEREKVLEFAELHTGEAANVLANSAAGLMNKLSQFANGAIYDEDKNVHPVHDDKLDKLAEIVEAANGNSVLVFYQYKHDVSRIMKKLKGCKVEAYEGEAQLRDWNAGKIDVLLAHPASTAFGLNMQQGGHYIVWFGTGWNLELYQQANARLHRQGQQYPVQVYRLICSGTVDERAAAALESKKGVQQGLLDSLRYLVHKHKTSI
;
A
#
# COMPACT_ATOMS: atom_id res chain seq x y z
N MET A 1 -9.98 -26.43 -6.00
CA MET A 1 -8.59 -26.96 -5.77
C MET A 1 -8.49 -27.52 -4.37
N ARG A 2 -7.82 -28.67 -4.20
CA ARG A 2 -7.62 -29.26 -2.86
C ARG A 2 -6.63 -28.42 -2.06
N TYR A 3 -7.02 -27.95 -0.89
CA TYR A 3 -6.15 -27.20 0.02
C TYR A 3 -5.20 -28.12 0.76
N ARG A 4 -3.90 -27.81 0.69
CA ARG A 4 -2.85 -28.47 1.45
C ARG A 4 -2.08 -27.40 2.20
N PRO A 5 -2.41 -27.12 3.47
CA PRO A 5 -1.78 -26.06 4.23
C PRO A 5 -0.31 -26.36 4.52
N TYR A 6 0.53 -25.36 4.38
CA TYR A 6 1.88 -25.39 4.92
C TYR A 6 1.85 -25.35 6.45
N GLU A 7 2.92 -25.79 7.10
CA GLU A 7 2.97 -25.81 8.57
C GLU A 7 2.72 -24.43 9.19
N TYR A 8 3.30 -23.39 8.62
CA TYR A 8 3.05 -22.02 9.09
C TYR A 8 1.59 -21.58 8.92
N GLN A 9 0.88 -22.09 7.90
CA GLN A 9 -0.55 -21.81 7.72
C GLN A 9 -1.41 -22.54 8.75
N LYS A 10 -1.01 -23.74 9.15
CA LYS A 10 -1.67 -24.46 10.24
C LYS A 10 -1.53 -23.70 11.56
N VAL A 11 -0.32 -23.19 11.85
CA VAL A 11 -0.09 -22.33 13.02
C VAL A 11 -0.94 -21.07 12.96
N ALA A 12 -1.01 -20.40 11.81
CA ALA A 12 -1.81 -19.20 11.65
C ALA A 12 -3.32 -19.48 11.74
N LEU A 13 -3.79 -20.63 11.24
CA LEU A 13 -5.16 -21.09 11.39
C LEU A 13 -5.50 -21.30 12.87
N GLN A 14 -4.69 -22.09 13.57
CA GLN A 14 -4.88 -22.37 14.99
C GLN A 14 -4.87 -21.08 15.82
N TRP A 15 -4.00 -20.13 15.48
CA TRP A 15 -3.97 -18.81 16.12
C TRP A 15 -5.30 -18.08 16.01
N VAL A 16 -5.93 -18.05 14.84
CA VAL A 16 -7.24 -17.41 14.65
C VAL A 16 -8.34 -18.11 15.44
N LEU A 17 -8.32 -19.44 15.52
CA LEU A 17 -9.31 -20.22 16.25
C LEU A 17 -9.22 -19.96 17.76
N GLU A 18 -8.01 -19.97 18.32
CA GLU A 18 -7.75 -19.80 19.76
C GLU A 18 -7.92 -18.35 20.25
N HIS A 19 -7.67 -17.35 19.39
CA HIS A 19 -7.70 -15.95 19.78
C HIS A 19 -8.89 -15.21 19.19
N PRO A 20 -9.95 -14.95 19.95
CA PRO A 20 -11.13 -14.23 19.47
C PRO A 20 -10.80 -12.83 18.92
N ARG A 21 -9.71 -12.22 19.40
CA ARG A 21 -9.23 -10.92 18.95
C ARG A 21 -7.75 -11.02 18.64
N CYS A 22 -7.40 -11.02 17.34
CA CYS A 22 -6.00 -11.23 16.94
C CYS A 22 -5.60 -10.44 15.70
N GLY A 23 -4.29 -10.29 15.52
CA GLY A 23 -3.64 -9.78 14.33
C GLY A 23 -2.85 -10.88 13.62
N LEU A 24 -3.08 -11.07 12.33
CA LEU A 24 -2.22 -11.87 11.47
C LEU A 24 -1.32 -10.92 10.65
N PHE A 25 -0.11 -10.72 11.13
CA PHE A 25 0.92 -9.89 10.50
C PHE A 25 1.81 -10.78 9.64
N LEU A 26 1.22 -11.35 8.61
CA LEU A 26 1.88 -12.25 7.69
C LEU A 26 2.27 -11.50 6.43
N ASP A 27 3.50 -11.66 5.98
CA ASP A 27 3.98 -11.08 4.72
C ASP A 27 3.08 -11.43 3.54
N MET A 28 3.24 -10.70 2.46
CA MET A 28 2.49 -10.94 1.24
C MET A 28 2.81 -12.32 0.68
N GLY A 29 1.79 -13.02 0.16
CA GLY A 29 1.95 -14.37 -0.39
C GLY A 29 1.85 -15.50 0.62
N LEU A 30 1.82 -15.24 1.94
CA LEU A 30 1.68 -16.28 2.96
C LEU A 30 0.24 -16.84 3.12
N GLY A 31 -0.71 -16.42 2.29
CA GLY A 31 -2.05 -17.01 2.24
C GLY A 31 -3.00 -16.52 3.33
N LYS A 32 -2.91 -15.26 3.77
CA LYS A 32 -3.83 -14.67 4.77
C LYS A 32 -5.29 -14.98 4.50
N SER A 33 -5.75 -14.78 3.24
CA SER A 33 -7.15 -14.92 2.87
C SER A 33 -7.64 -16.37 2.99
N VAL A 34 -6.88 -17.34 2.48
CA VAL A 34 -7.28 -18.76 2.59
C VAL A 34 -7.25 -19.26 4.03
N VAL A 35 -6.26 -18.86 4.82
CA VAL A 35 -6.19 -19.20 6.26
C VAL A 35 -7.41 -18.64 6.99
N THR A 36 -7.76 -17.38 6.74
CA THR A 36 -8.91 -16.73 7.40
C THR A 36 -10.23 -17.36 6.95
N LEU A 37 -10.41 -17.65 5.65
CA LEU A 37 -11.62 -18.34 5.15
C LEU A 37 -11.74 -19.74 5.74
N THR A 38 -10.64 -20.49 5.88
CA THR A 38 -10.61 -21.80 6.53
C THR A 38 -11.02 -21.69 8.00
N ALA A 39 -10.52 -20.68 8.72
CA ALA A 39 -10.92 -20.43 10.10
C ALA A 39 -12.41 -20.08 10.21
N ILE A 40 -12.93 -19.23 9.31
CA ILE A 40 -14.35 -18.88 9.26
C ILE A 40 -15.20 -20.13 9.01
N GLN A 41 -14.82 -20.98 8.03
CA GLN A 41 -15.52 -22.24 7.75
C GLN A 41 -15.62 -23.09 9.01
N GLN A 42 -14.50 -23.33 9.68
CA GLN A 42 -14.47 -24.15 10.89
C GLN A 42 -15.31 -23.55 12.03
N LEU A 43 -15.20 -22.24 12.27
CA LEU A 43 -15.98 -21.57 13.33
C LEU A 43 -17.50 -21.60 13.05
N ILE A 44 -17.92 -21.61 11.79
CA ILE A 44 -19.33 -21.74 11.40
C ILE A 44 -19.78 -23.20 11.56
N ASP A 45 -18.96 -24.16 11.13
CA ASP A 45 -19.25 -25.59 11.26
C ASP A 45 -19.35 -26.00 12.74
N ASP A 46 -18.53 -25.39 13.61
CA ASP A 46 -18.56 -25.59 15.07
C ASP A 46 -19.67 -24.76 15.76
N CYS A 47 -20.52 -24.04 14.99
CA CYS A 47 -21.60 -23.17 15.49
C CYS A 47 -21.14 -22.05 16.45
N GLU A 48 -19.88 -21.66 16.41
CA GLU A 48 -19.35 -20.57 17.24
C GLU A 48 -19.75 -19.19 16.70
N ILE A 49 -19.87 -19.06 15.38
CA ILE A 49 -20.28 -17.82 14.69
C ILE A 49 -21.31 -18.12 13.62
N GLY A 50 -22.17 -17.14 13.29
CA GLY A 50 -23.17 -17.25 12.24
C GLY A 50 -22.90 -16.36 11.04
N LYS A 51 -22.45 -15.14 11.27
CA LYS A 51 -22.22 -14.15 10.20
C LYS A 51 -20.93 -13.40 10.38
N VAL A 52 -20.20 -13.24 9.27
CA VAL A 52 -18.90 -12.56 9.24
C VAL A 52 -18.96 -11.32 8.33
N LEU A 53 -18.41 -10.21 8.80
CA LEU A 53 -18.14 -9.04 7.98
C LEU A 53 -16.65 -8.93 7.67
N VAL A 54 -16.31 -8.85 6.39
CA VAL A 54 -14.95 -8.57 5.91
C VAL A 54 -14.90 -7.13 5.40
N VAL A 55 -14.07 -6.30 6.00
CA VAL A 55 -13.81 -4.93 5.57
C VAL A 55 -12.47 -4.90 4.83
N ALA A 56 -12.50 -4.63 3.54
CA ALA A 56 -11.33 -4.73 2.66
C ALA A 56 -11.14 -3.51 1.76
N PRO A 57 -9.97 -3.31 1.14
CA PRO A 57 -9.82 -2.37 0.04
C PRO A 57 -10.83 -2.65 -1.09
N LYS A 58 -11.30 -1.60 -1.77
CA LYS A 58 -12.40 -1.72 -2.76
C LYS A 58 -12.20 -2.86 -3.76
N LYS A 59 -11.05 -2.92 -4.43
CA LYS A 59 -10.76 -3.97 -5.43
C LYS A 59 -10.72 -5.38 -4.82
N VAL A 60 -10.19 -5.51 -3.62
CA VAL A 60 -10.14 -6.78 -2.87
C VAL A 60 -11.56 -7.24 -2.49
N ALA A 61 -12.41 -6.28 -2.08
CA ALA A 61 -13.81 -6.55 -1.79
C ALA A 61 -14.61 -6.97 -3.04
N GLU A 62 -14.24 -6.45 -4.20
CA GLU A 62 -14.90 -6.75 -5.48
C GLU A 62 -14.58 -8.16 -5.99
N THR A 63 -13.36 -8.67 -5.76
CA THR A 63 -12.87 -9.90 -6.42
C THR A 63 -12.27 -10.92 -5.47
N THR A 64 -11.26 -10.55 -4.67
CA THR A 64 -10.36 -11.49 -4.01
C THR A 64 -11.06 -12.48 -3.10
N TRP A 65 -11.92 -12.02 -2.20
CA TRP A 65 -12.57 -12.88 -1.19
C TRP A 65 -13.53 -13.91 -1.80
N THR A 66 -14.29 -13.52 -2.83
CA THR A 66 -15.13 -14.47 -3.58
C THR A 66 -14.30 -15.47 -4.36
N THR A 67 -13.32 -14.98 -5.14
CA THR A 67 -12.46 -15.86 -5.94
C THR A 67 -11.67 -16.86 -5.09
N GLU A 68 -11.18 -16.43 -3.91
CA GLU A 68 -10.49 -17.34 -2.99
C GLU A 68 -11.46 -18.34 -2.35
N ALA A 69 -12.69 -17.97 -2.01
CA ALA A 69 -13.68 -18.91 -1.49
C ALA A 69 -14.04 -19.95 -2.55
N ASP A 70 -14.31 -19.55 -3.79
CA ASP A 70 -14.68 -20.45 -4.88
C ASP A 70 -13.52 -21.39 -5.32
N LYS A 71 -12.29 -21.01 -5.05
CA LYS A 71 -11.09 -21.74 -5.46
C LYS A 71 -10.87 -23.04 -4.66
N TRP A 72 -11.23 -23.05 -3.38
CA TRP A 72 -10.85 -24.12 -2.46
C TRP A 72 -12.01 -25.05 -2.14
N GLU A 73 -11.87 -26.35 -2.42
CA GLU A 73 -12.90 -27.39 -2.27
C GLU A 73 -13.45 -27.56 -0.84
N HIS A 74 -12.66 -27.23 0.18
CA HIS A 74 -13.04 -27.32 1.58
C HIS A 74 -13.82 -26.12 2.09
N ILE A 75 -13.99 -25.07 1.28
CA ILE A 75 -14.73 -23.87 1.63
C ILE A 75 -16.09 -23.92 0.94
N SER A 76 -17.16 -23.98 1.72
CA SER A 76 -18.56 -23.97 1.25
C SER A 76 -19.28 -22.67 1.57
N LEU A 77 -18.56 -21.65 2.07
CA LEU A 77 -19.09 -20.36 2.51
C LEU A 77 -19.75 -19.59 1.37
N LYS A 78 -20.95 -19.09 1.62
CA LYS A 78 -21.65 -18.16 0.72
C LYS A 78 -21.14 -16.75 0.98
N VAL A 79 -20.49 -16.15 -0.02
CA VAL A 79 -19.92 -14.80 0.07
C VAL A 79 -20.80 -13.79 -0.64
N ALA A 80 -21.31 -12.78 0.06
CA ALA A 80 -22.06 -11.67 -0.49
C ALA A 80 -21.19 -10.41 -0.60
N LYS A 81 -21.18 -9.77 -1.78
CA LYS A 81 -20.46 -8.51 -2.02
C LYS A 81 -21.35 -7.31 -1.71
N VAL A 82 -21.03 -6.58 -0.65
CA VAL A 82 -21.75 -5.35 -0.23
C VAL A 82 -21.11 -4.13 -0.92
N ILE A 83 -21.30 -4.04 -2.23
CA ILE A 83 -20.66 -3.05 -3.12
C ILE A 83 -21.69 -2.38 -4.05
N GLY A 84 -21.27 -1.34 -4.77
CA GLY A 84 -22.12 -0.62 -5.72
C GLY A 84 -22.98 0.46 -5.07
N THR A 85 -24.16 0.70 -5.63
CA THR A 85 -25.13 1.68 -5.14
C THR A 85 -25.70 1.26 -3.79
N GLU A 86 -26.31 2.19 -3.07
CA GLU A 86 -26.93 1.89 -1.77
C GLU A 86 -28.03 0.80 -1.89
N LYS A 87 -28.82 0.82 -2.97
CA LYS A 87 -29.82 -0.22 -3.25
C LYS A 87 -29.19 -1.60 -3.39
N GLN A 88 -28.09 -1.69 -4.14
CA GLN A 88 -27.33 -2.94 -4.32
C GLN A 88 -26.73 -3.45 -3.01
N ARG A 89 -26.14 -2.55 -2.21
CA ARG A 89 -25.59 -2.90 -0.89
C ARG A 89 -26.69 -3.40 0.06
N ASN A 90 -27.85 -2.76 0.08
CA ASN A 90 -28.97 -3.19 0.90
C ASN A 90 -29.50 -4.58 0.49
N LEU A 91 -29.58 -4.85 -0.81
CA LEU A 91 -29.95 -6.16 -1.34
C LEU A 91 -28.94 -7.24 -0.94
N ALA A 92 -27.66 -6.95 -1.04
CA ALA A 92 -26.60 -7.87 -0.60
C ALA A 92 -26.67 -8.15 0.92
N LEU A 93 -26.93 -7.14 1.75
CA LEU A 93 -27.09 -7.32 3.19
C LEU A 93 -28.36 -8.12 3.57
N ALA A 94 -29.40 -8.09 2.74
CA ALA A 94 -30.60 -8.88 2.92
C ALA A 94 -30.47 -10.33 2.44
N SER A 95 -29.42 -10.67 1.72
CA SER A 95 -29.17 -12.03 1.26
C SER A 95 -28.81 -13.00 2.41
N LYS A 96 -29.06 -14.29 2.18
CA LYS A 96 -28.59 -15.35 3.10
C LYS A 96 -27.16 -15.75 2.74
N ALA A 97 -26.19 -15.09 3.33
CA ALA A 97 -24.77 -15.38 3.17
C ALA A 97 -24.10 -15.56 4.55
N ASP A 98 -22.97 -16.26 4.53
CA ASP A 98 -22.14 -16.51 5.72
C ASP A 98 -21.11 -15.39 5.88
N VAL A 99 -20.56 -14.91 4.77
CA VAL A 99 -19.54 -13.86 4.71
C VAL A 99 -20.04 -12.68 3.87
N TYR A 100 -19.98 -11.49 4.43
CA TYR A 100 -20.32 -10.24 3.76
C TYR A 100 -19.06 -9.41 3.57
N VAL A 101 -18.72 -9.07 2.34
CA VAL A 101 -17.50 -8.33 2.01
C VAL A 101 -17.84 -6.91 1.61
N ILE A 102 -17.30 -5.92 2.32
CA ILE A 102 -17.55 -4.49 2.08
C ILE A 102 -16.24 -3.72 1.85
N GLY A 103 -16.29 -2.72 0.97
CA GLY A 103 -15.19 -1.78 0.83
C GLY A 103 -15.04 -0.88 2.06
N ARG A 104 -13.79 -0.64 2.48
CA ARG A 104 -13.46 0.18 3.66
C ARG A 104 -14.10 1.58 3.65
N ASP A 105 -14.37 2.17 2.49
CA ASP A 105 -15.02 3.47 2.38
C ASP A 105 -16.54 3.36 2.62
N SER A 106 -17.15 2.26 2.16
CA SER A 106 -18.57 1.96 2.38
C SER A 106 -18.85 1.46 3.82
N PHE A 107 -17.81 1.02 4.54
CA PHE A 107 -17.94 0.59 5.93
C PHE A 107 -18.48 1.71 6.84
N VAL A 108 -18.03 2.97 6.63
CA VAL A 108 -18.55 4.13 7.38
C VAL A 108 -20.06 4.29 7.21
N TRP A 109 -20.56 4.12 5.98
CA TRP A 109 -21.99 4.10 5.68
C TRP A 109 -22.72 2.97 6.41
N LEU A 110 -22.15 1.76 6.43
CA LEU A 110 -22.76 0.61 7.12
C LEU A 110 -22.89 0.85 8.61
N VAL A 111 -21.84 1.39 9.25
CA VAL A 111 -21.84 1.73 10.67
C VAL A 111 -22.89 2.80 10.98
N GLY A 112 -23.02 3.82 10.14
CA GLY A 112 -24.08 4.84 10.27
C GLY A 112 -25.49 4.25 10.18
N LYS A 113 -25.68 3.30 9.25
CA LYS A 113 -26.98 2.61 9.07
C LYS A 113 -27.43 1.80 10.30
N TYR A 114 -26.51 1.15 10.99
CA TYR A 114 -26.79 0.28 12.13
C TYR A 114 -26.45 0.92 13.50
N GLY A 115 -26.10 2.22 13.54
CA GLY A 115 -25.76 2.90 14.79
C GLY A 115 -24.56 2.29 15.52
N GLY A 116 -23.66 1.60 14.81
CA GLY A 116 -22.47 0.94 15.38
C GLY A 116 -22.67 -0.50 15.83
N CYS A 117 -23.90 -0.95 16.09
CA CYS A 117 -24.19 -2.33 16.48
C CYS A 117 -24.51 -3.16 15.23
N LEU A 118 -23.49 -3.77 14.65
CA LEU A 118 -23.63 -4.53 13.41
C LEU A 118 -24.14 -5.96 13.67
N PRO A 119 -24.98 -6.53 12.78
CA PRO A 119 -25.53 -7.87 12.95
C PRO A 119 -24.52 -8.95 12.49
N PHE A 120 -23.29 -8.88 12.98
CA PHE A 120 -22.22 -9.81 12.65
C PHE A 120 -21.52 -10.28 13.93
N ASP A 121 -21.15 -11.56 13.96
CA ASP A 121 -20.45 -12.17 15.09
C ASP A 121 -18.94 -11.95 15.02
N MET A 122 -18.41 -11.89 13.80
CA MET A 122 -16.99 -11.74 13.54
C MET A 122 -16.74 -10.62 12.52
N LEU A 123 -15.66 -9.87 12.77
CA LEU A 123 -15.15 -8.80 11.91
C LEU A 123 -13.74 -9.16 11.44
N VAL A 124 -13.54 -9.20 10.15
CA VAL A 124 -12.21 -9.33 9.53
C VAL A 124 -11.83 -7.99 8.91
N ILE A 125 -10.68 -7.46 9.27
CA ILE A 125 -10.16 -6.20 8.76
C ILE A 125 -9.00 -6.52 7.83
N ASP A 126 -9.27 -6.56 6.54
CA ASP A 126 -8.25 -6.81 5.53
C ASP A 126 -7.51 -5.51 5.19
N GLU A 127 -6.18 -5.58 5.18
CA GLU A 127 -5.28 -4.43 5.13
C GLU A 127 -5.50 -3.48 6.31
N LEU A 128 -5.23 -3.98 7.51
CA LEU A 128 -5.40 -3.28 8.79
C LEU A 128 -4.69 -1.92 8.83
N THR A 129 -3.59 -1.76 8.10
CA THR A 129 -2.87 -0.48 7.91
C THR A 129 -3.75 0.65 7.37
N SER A 130 -4.87 0.33 6.72
CA SER A 130 -5.87 1.32 6.28
C SER A 130 -6.50 2.11 7.42
N PHE A 131 -6.37 1.62 8.67
CA PHE A 131 -6.93 2.21 9.88
C PHE A 131 -5.87 2.85 10.80
N LYS A 132 -4.63 3.00 10.33
CA LYS A 132 -3.51 3.58 11.10
C LYS A 132 -3.72 5.04 11.58
N SER A 133 -4.65 5.80 10.98
CA SER A 133 -4.95 7.17 11.38
C SER A 133 -6.12 7.23 12.35
N SER A 134 -5.85 7.55 13.62
CA SER A 134 -6.87 7.71 14.67
C SER A 134 -7.87 8.85 14.43
N LYS A 135 -7.56 9.79 13.53
CA LYS A 135 -8.44 10.91 13.16
C LYS A 135 -9.40 10.57 12.02
N SER A 136 -9.18 9.46 11.30
CA SER A 136 -9.98 9.10 10.13
C SER A 136 -11.39 8.68 10.50
N GLN A 137 -12.36 8.94 9.61
CA GLN A 137 -13.74 8.48 9.79
C GLN A 137 -13.83 6.95 9.86
N ARG A 138 -12.98 6.26 9.11
CA ARG A 138 -12.89 4.79 9.14
C ARG A 138 -12.50 4.27 10.52
N PHE A 139 -11.49 4.88 11.16
CA PHE A 139 -11.09 4.52 12.53
C PHE A 139 -12.22 4.80 13.54
N LYS A 140 -12.90 5.95 13.42
CA LYS A 140 -14.04 6.29 14.29
C LYS A 140 -15.16 5.25 14.16
N ALA A 141 -15.50 4.87 12.94
CA ALA A 141 -16.49 3.84 12.66
C ALA A 141 -16.05 2.48 13.26
N MET A 142 -14.79 2.10 13.08
CA MET A 142 -14.24 0.85 13.63
C MET A 142 -14.31 0.84 15.17
N ARG A 143 -13.96 1.96 15.81
CA ARG A 143 -14.04 2.12 17.26
C ARG A 143 -15.46 1.94 17.81
N MET A 144 -16.49 2.31 17.05
CA MET A 144 -17.89 2.08 17.43
C MET A 144 -18.30 0.61 17.28
N THR A 145 -17.78 -0.07 16.27
CA THR A 145 -18.19 -1.44 15.91
C THR A 145 -17.42 -2.51 16.69
N THR A 146 -16.11 -2.33 16.90
CA THR A 146 -15.26 -3.35 17.55
C THR A 146 -15.82 -3.84 18.90
N PRO A 147 -16.39 -3.00 19.78
CA PRO A 147 -16.97 -3.47 21.04
C PRO A 147 -18.19 -4.39 20.89
N THR A 148 -18.90 -4.31 19.75
CA THR A 148 -20.18 -5.01 19.55
C THR A 148 -20.05 -6.38 18.90
N VAL A 149 -18.84 -6.74 18.42
CA VAL A 149 -18.57 -8.03 17.79
C VAL A 149 -17.74 -8.94 18.69
N ARG A 150 -18.03 -10.24 18.64
CA ARG A 150 -17.36 -11.23 19.49
C ARG A 150 -15.93 -11.49 19.05
N ARG A 151 -15.67 -11.61 17.75
CA ARG A 151 -14.36 -11.94 17.20
C ARG A 151 -13.88 -10.85 16.24
N VAL A 152 -12.60 -10.48 16.32
CA VAL A 152 -11.97 -9.51 15.42
C VAL A 152 -10.63 -10.04 14.94
N VAL A 153 -10.45 -10.11 13.62
CA VAL A 153 -9.19 -10.52 13.00
C VAL A 153 -8.66 -9.40 12.11
N GLY A 154 -7.49 -8.87 12.44
CA GLY A 154 -6.80 -7.86 11.64
C GLY A 154 -5.73 -8.50 10.76
N LEU A 155 -5.78 -8.27 9.44
CA LEU A 155 -4.84 -8.83 8.47
C LEU A 155 -3.95 -7.72 7.91
N THR A 156 -2.64 -7.90 7.92
CA THR A 156 -1.69 -7.01 7.22
C THR A 156 -0.38 -7.72 6.92
N GLY A 157 0.29 -7.31 5.82
CA GLY A 157 1.67 -7.72 5.54
C GLY A 157 2.70 -6.71 6.03
N THR A 158 2.27 -5.49 6.32
CA THR A 158 3.16 -4.36 6.68
C THR A 158 2.59 -3.59 7.87
N PRO A 159 2.65 -4.13 9.10
CA PRO A 159 1.93 -3.55 10.24
C PRO A 159 2.42 -2.15 10.65
N ALA A 160 3.67 -1.79 10.36
CA ALA A 160 4.27 -0.53 10.77
C ALA A 160 5.03 0.16 9.62
N PRO A 161 4.34 0.52 8.51
CA PRO A 161 5.01 1.04 7.31
C PRO A 161 5.71 2.39 7.55
N ASN A 162 5.21 3.21 8.48
CA ASN A 162 5.82 4.47 8.88
C ASN A 162 6.45 4.40 10.30
N GLY A 163 6.72 3.19 10.79
CA GLY A 163 7.23 2.95 12.13
C GLY A 163 6.15 2.57 13.15
N LEU A 164 6.60 2.22 14.36
CA LEU A 164 5.73 1.67 15.42
C LEU A 164 4.61 2.62 15.88
N ILE A 165 4.68 3.90 15.52
CA ILE A 165 3.60 4.87 15.79
C ILE A 165 2.27 4.47 15.12
N ASP A 166 2.33 3.79 13.99
CA ASP A 166 1.14 3.34 13.25
C ASP A 166 0.41 2.18 13.95
N LEU A 167 1.08 1.45 14.86
CA LEU A 167 0.51 0.27 15.52
C LEU A 167 -0.64 0.61 16.47
N TRP A 168 -0.61 1.78 17.11
CA TRP A 168 -1.62 2.11 18.12
C TRP A 168 -3.06 2.01 17.59
N ALA A 169 -3.33 2.66 16.47
CA ALA A 169 -4.69 2.68 15.91
C ALA A 169 -5.10 1.31 15.37
N GLN A 170 -4.15 0.56 14.81
CA GLN A 170 -4.37 -0.80 14.32
C GLN A 170 -4.70 -1.75 15.48
N MET A 171 -3.92 -1.72 16.55
CA MET A 171 -4.19 -2.52 17.75
C MET A 171 -5.50 -2.11 18.42
N TYR A 172 -5.80 -0.81 18.45
CA TYR A 172 -7.08 -0.34 18.98
C TYR A 172 -8.29 -0.94 18.22
N CYS A 173 -8.17 -1.14 16.90
CA CYS A 173 -9.21 -1.81 16.10
C CYS A 173 -9.40 -3.29 16.49
N ILE A 174 -8.39 -3.94 17.05
CA ILE A 174 -8.43 -5.34 17.48
C ILE A 174 -8.91 -5.44 18.95
N ASP A 175 -8.23 -4.75 19.87
CA ASP A 175 -8.33 -4.97 21.31
C ASP A 175 -8.89 -3.78 22.10
N MET A 176 -9.35 -2.71 21.43
CA MET A 176 -9.91 -1.50 22.04
C MET A 176 -8.93 -0.78 23.00
N GLY A 177 -7.64 -0.94 22.77
CA GLY A 177 -6.58 -0.29 23.52
C GLY A 177 -6.18 -1.02 24.80
N GLU A 178 -6.46 -2.31 24.90
CA GLU A 178 -6.07 -3.13 26.06
C GLU A 178 -4.55 -3.16 26.22
N ARG A 179 -3.81 -3.36 25.11
CA ARG A 179 -2.34 -3.52 25.15
C ARG A 179 -1.57 -2.23 25.01
N LEU A 180 -1.96 -1.37 24.09
CA LEU A 180 -1.24 -0.12 23.83
C LEU A 180 -1.89 1.12 24.45
N GLY A 181 -2.93 0.92 25.25
CA GLY A 181 -3.66 1.98 25.94
C GLY A 181 -4.72 2.65 25.08
N ARG A 182 -5.69 3.29 25.74
CA ARG A 182 -6.87 3.92 25.08
C ARG A 182 -6.60 5.31 24.53
N SER A 183 -5.40 5.88 24.75
CA SER A 183 -5.04 7.23 24.32
C SER A 183 -3.81 7.23 23.44
N VAL A 184 -3.97 7.67 22.19
CA VAL A 184 -2.85 7.85 21.25
C VAL A 184 -1.85 8.88 21.75
N THR A 185 -2.28 9.88 22.50
CA THR A 185 -1.41 10.89 23.09
C THR A 185 -0.51 10.25 24.16
N LYS A 186 -1.09 9.48 25.08
CA LYS A 186 -0.31 8.74 26.09
C LYS A 186 0.64 7.73 25.44
N TYR A 187 0.20 6.98 24.42
CA TYR A 187 1.06 6.06 23.70
C TYR A 187 2.29 6.78 23.11
N ARG A 188 2.06 7.93 22.48
CA ARG A 188 3.12 8.75 21.91
C ARG A 188 4.08 9.29 23.00
N GLU A 189 3.57 9.86 24.04
CA GLU A 189 4.37 10.41 25.16
C GLU A 189 5.20 9.34 25.88
N THR A 190 4.63 8.15 26.04
CA THR A 190 5.28 7.04 26.74
C THR A 190 6.43 6.46 25.92
N TYR A 191 6.21 6.17 24.65
CA TYR A 191 7.12 5.36 23.87
C TYR A 191 7.94 6.11 22.83
N PHE A 192 7.65 7.41 22.59
CA PHE A 192 8.31 8.17 21.53
C PHE A 192 8.86 9.49 22.03
N GLU A 193 9.98 9.88 21.43
CA GLU A 193 10.50 11.24 21.47
C GLU A 193 9.86 12.01 20.30
N THR A 194 9.23 13.15 20.62
CA THR A 194 8.55 13.95 19.63
C THR A 194 9.36 15.20 19.29
N HIS A 195 9.71 15.36 18.03
CA HIS A 195 10.34 16.56 17.53
C HIS A 195 9.28 17.50 16.98
N LYS A 196 9.27 18.72 17.49
CA LYS A 196 8.28 19.74 17.10
C LYS A 196 8.95 20.83 16.26
N TRP A 197 8.20 21.35 15.29
CA TRP A 197 8.51 22.57 14.58
C TRP A 197 7.24 23.44 14.56
N ASN A 198 7.36 24.70 15.00
CA ASN A 198 6.21 25.60 15.20
C ASN A 198 5.06 24.92 15.99
N ASN A 199 5.38 24.33 17.14
CA ASN A 199 4.44 23.57 18.00
C ASN A 199 3.77 22.35 17.36
N ILE A 200 4.19 21.92 16.18
CA ILE A 200 3.63 20.78 15.48
C ILE A 200 4.63 19.62 15.50
N ILE A 201 4.13 18.44 15.84
CA ILE A 201 4.95 17.23 15.81
C ILE A 201 5.27 16.88 14.36
N VAL A 202 6.55 16.98 14.00
CA VAL A 202 7.07 16.70 12.66
C VAL A 202 7.77 15.33 12.59
N ARG A 203 8.22 14.80 13.72
CA ARG A 203 8.88 13.50 13.81
C ARG A 203 8.63 12.87 15.17
N CYS A 204 8.46 11.54 15.16
CA CYS A 204 8.35 10.71 16.36
C CYS A 204 9.38 9.58 16.25
N ASP A 205 10.39 9.61 17.07
CA ASP A 205 11.38 8.54 17.16
C ASP A 205 11.04 7.65 18.36
N VAL A 206 11.21 6.34 18.21
CA VAL A 206 11.00 5.40 19.30
C VAL A 206 12.09 5.61 20.34
N LYS A 207 11.73 5.79 21.61
CA LYS A 207 12.68 5.87 22.72
C LYS A 207 13.49 4.58 22.83
N LYS A 208 14.73 4.68 23.29
CA LYS A 208 15.64 3.52 23.45
C LYS A 208 14.97 2.39 24.23
N GLY A 209 14.91 1.19 23.65
CA GLY A 209 14.32 -0.01 24.25
C GLY A 209 12.79 -0.09 24.19
N CYS A 210 12.08 0.98 23.80
CA CYS A 210 10.62 0.96 23.73
C CYS A 210 10.08 0.16 22.53
N ASP A 211 10.87 -0.09 21.50
CA ASP A 211 10.51 -0.97 20.40
C ASP A 211 10.26 -2.41 20.87
N GLN A 212 11.13 -2.96 21.72
CA GLN A 212 10.93 -4.29 22.29
C GLN A 212 9.72 -4.33 23.22
N ILE A 213 9.52 -3.29 24.03
CA ILE A 213 8.35 -3.19 24.92
C ILE A 213 7.05 -3.18 24.12
N ILE A 214 6.96 -2.40 23.04
CA ILE A 214 5.75 -2.35 22.20
C ILE A 214 5.50 -3.71 21.56
N ARG A 215 6.54 -4.36 21.03
CA ARG A 215 6.42 -5.68 20.38
C ARG A 215 6.00 -6.75 21.38
N SER A 216 6.59 -6.80 22.56
CA SER A 216 6.23 -7.78 23.60
C SER A 216 4.79 -7.61 24.08
N LYS A 217 4.27 -6.38 24.15
CA LYS A 217 2.88 -6.10 24.56
C LYS A 217 1.83 -6.63 23.59
N ILE A 218 2.16 -6.80 22.32
CA ILE A 218 1.21 -7.28 21.30
C ILE A 218 1.45 -8.72 20.89
N ALA A 219 2.54 -9.33 21.37
CA ALA A 219 2.95 -10.68 20.96
C ALA A 219 1.97 -11.78 21.34
N ASP A 220 1.16 -11.57 22.37
CA ASP A 220 0.15 -12.51 22.85
C ASP A 220 -1.11 -12.56 21.98
N VAL A 221 -1.31 -11.59 21.07
CA VAL A 221 -2.48 -11.55 20.16
C VAL A 221 -2.08 -11.29 18.70
N CYS A 222 -0.83 -10.97 18.40
CA CYS A 222 -0.38 -10.74 17.04
C CYS A 222 0.66 -11.77 16.61
N LEU A 223 0.28 -12.59 15.64
CA LEU A 223 1.20 -13.53 15.01
C LEU A 223 1.91 -12.84 13.86
N SER A 224 3.24 -12.76 13.89
CA SER A 224 4.06 -12.14 12.85
C SER A 224 4.91 -13.19 12.16
N MET A 225 4.83 -13.25 10.81
CA MET A 225 5.60 -14.19 10.00
C MET A 225 6.16 -13.48 8.76
N GLN A 226 7.46 -13.69 8.49
CA GLN A 226 8.12 -13.15 7.30
C GLN A 226 8.19 -14.22 6.21
N ALA A 227 7.94 -13.82 4.97
CA ALA A 227 7.94 -14.75 3.84
C ALA A 227 9.29 -15.46 3.67
N LYS A 228 10.39 -14.76 3.93
CA LYS A 228 11.76 -15.32 3.85
C LYS A 228 12.02 -16.50 4.79
N ASP A 229 11.28 -16.61 5.90
CA ASP A 229 11.47 -17.67 6.89
C ASP A 229 10.74 -18.96 6.52
N TYR A 230 9.77 -18.88 5.60
CA TYR A 230 8.86 -19.98 5.28
C TYR A 230 8.79 -20.32 3.78
N LEU A 231 9.13 -19.38 2.90
CA LEU A 231 9.06 -19.56 1.46
C LEU A 231 10.47 -19.49 0.87
N GLN A 232 10.80 -20.49 0.07
CA GLN A 232 11.98 -20.44 -0.80
C GLN A 232 11.64 -19.62 -2.05
N LEU A 233 11.65 -18.31 -1.91
CA LEU A 233 11.46 -17.41 -3.03
C LEU A 233 12.82 -17.17 -3.74
N PRO A 234 12.83 -17.07 -5.06
CA PRO A 234 13.99 -16.55 -5.77
C PRO A 234 14.38 -15.16 -5.25
N ASP A 235 15.62 -14.77 -5.41
CA ASP A 235 16.09 -13.46 -4.97
C ASP A 235 15.33 -12.30 -5.62
N ILE A 236 15.22 -11.18 -4.93
CA ILE A 236 14.81 -9.90 -5.47
C ILE A 236 16.04 -9.00 -5.58
N LEU A 237 16.39 -8.67 -6.81
CA LEU A 237 17.57 -7.86 -7.12
C LEU A 237 17.13 -6.45 -7.54
N THR A 238 17.57 -5.45 -6.79
CA THR A 238 17.20 -4.06 -7.05
C THR A 238 18.38 -3.31 -7.68
N HIS A 239 18.14 -2.73 -8.85
CA HIS A 239 19.08 -1.95 -9.63
C HIS A 239 18.65 -0.49 -9.67
N THR A 240 19.52 0.41 -9.25
CA THR A 240 19.31 1.84 -9.46
C THR A 240 19.93 2.23 -10.79
N VAL A 241 19.09 2.68 -11.72
CA VAL A 241 19.51 3.16 -13.04
C VAL A 241 19.51 4.68 -13.00
N ASN A 242 20.71 5.24 -12.98
CA ASN A 242 20.89 6.69 -13.00
C ASN A 242 20.60 7.25 -14.39
N VAL A 243 19.63 8.15 -14.47
CA VAL A 243 19.28 8.90 -15.67
C VAL A 243 19.93 10.27 -15.56
N VAL A 244 20.86 10.56 -16.46
CA VAL A 244 21.58 11.84 -16.47
C VAL A 244 20.93 12.75 -17.49
N LEU A 245 20.38 13.88 -17.01
CA LEU A 245 19.85 14.92 -17.88
C LEU A 245 21.01 15.66 -18.58
N SER A 246 20.75 16.17 -19.78
CA SER A 246 21.71 17.07 -20.43
C SER A 246 21.93 18.32 -19.57
N ASP A 247 23.08 19.00 -19.74
CA ASP A 247 23.40 20.23 -18.99
C ASP A 247 22.32 21.31 -19.14
N SER A 248 21.75 21.43 -20.33
CA SER A 248 20.65 22.38 -20.60
C SER A 248 19.38 22.00 -19.83
N MET A 249 19.03 20.71 -19.79
CA MET A 249 17.87 20.22 -19.04
C MET A 249 18.09 20.29 -17.54
N MET A 250 19.29 20.01 -17.05
CA MET A 250 19.62 20.18 -15.64
C MET A 250 19.54 21.64 -15.19
N LYS A 251 20.01 22.58 -16.02
CA LYS A 251 19.84 24.03 -15.77
C LYS A 251 18.36 24.42 -15.74
N ALA A 252 17.57 23.89 -16.68
CA ALA A 252 16.12 24.13 -16.71
C ALA A 252 15.42 23.55 -15.47
N TYR A 253 15.77 22.32 -15.04
CA TYR A 253 15.27 21.73 -13.81
C TYR A 253 15.62 22.56 -12.58
N THR A 254 16.88 22.96 -12.45
CA THR A 254 17.36 23.76 -11.29
C THR A 254 16.65 25.11 -11.21
N LYS A 255 16.42 25.77 -12.36
CA LYS A 255 15.65 27.02 -12.45
C LYS A 255 14.20 26.77 -12.00
N PHE A 256 13.55 25.76 -12.54
CA PHE A 256 12.18 25.38 -12.20
C PHE A 256 12.05 25.01 -10.70
N GLU A 257 12.98 24.22 -10.17
CA GLU A 257 13.05 23.86 -8.74
C GLU A 257 13.13 25.12 -7.88
N ARG A 258 14.05 26.04 -8.21
CA ARG A 258 14.25 27.29 -7.47
C ARG A 258 12.99 28.17 -7.48
N GLU A 259 12.39 28.39 -8.64
CA GLU A 259 11.17 29.20 -8.80
C GLU A 259 10.02 28.62 -7.96
N LYS A 260 9.77 27.33 -8.06
CA LYS A 260 8.69 26.67 -7.31
C LYS A 260 8.95 26.59 -5.80
N VAL A 261 10.19 26.44 -5.37
CA VAL A 261 10.55 26.45 -3.94
C VAL A 261 10.41 27.85 -3.34
N LEU A 262 10.79 28.90 -4.06
CA LEU A 262 10.64 30.28 -3.59
C LEU A 262 9.16 30.69 -3.53
N GLU A 263 8.39 30.42 -4.58
CA GLU A 263 6.94 30.62 -4.60
C GLU A 263 6.26 29.90 -3.41
N PHE A 264 6.65 28.65 -3.15
CA PHE A 264 6.16 27.90 -2.00
C PHE A 264 6.52 28.57 -0.67
N ALA A 265 7.76 29.02 -0.50
CA ALA A 265 8.23 29.63 0.73
C ALA A 265 7.56 30.98 1.04
N GLU A 266 7.21 31.75 0.01
CA GLU A 266 6.48 33.02 0.16
C GLU A 266 5.02 32.81 0.57
N LEU A 267 4.34 31.86 -0.08
CA LEU A 267 2.92 31.58 0.15
C LEU A 267 2.63 30.95 1.52
N HIS A 268 3.58 30.23 2.12
CA HIS A 268 3.35 29.39 3.30
C HIS A 268 4.12 29.84 4.56
N THR A 269 4.47 31.11 4.63
CA THR A 269 5.07 31.71 5.85
C THR A 269 4.05 31.72 7.00
N GLY A 270 4.30 30.90 8.04
CA GLY A 270 3.47 30.85 9.26
C GLY A 270 2.33 29.82 9.28
N GLU A 271 2.21 28.97 8.28
CA GLU A 271 1.13 27.96 8.22
C GLU A 271 1.34 26.73 9.11
N ALA A 272 0.21 26.06 9.41
CA ALA A 272 0.17 24.80 10.17
C ALA A 272 0.79 23.63 9.38
N ALA A 273 1.51 22.70 10.04
CA ALA A 273 2.29 21.64 9.38
C ALA A 273 1.47 20.69 8.50
N ASN A 274 0.18 20.48 8.77
CA ASN A 274 -0.66 19.65 7.89
C ASN A 274 -0.93 20.33 6.55
N VAL A 275 -1.10 21.66 6.53
CA VAL A 275 -1.25 22.47 5.33
C VAL A 275 0.09 22.48 4.60
N LEU A 276 1.17 22.71 5.33
CA LEU A 276 2.54 22.69 4.79
C LEU A 276 2.90 21.34 4.16
N ALA A 277 2.52 20.23 4.78
CA ALA A 277 2.79 18.88 4.24
C ALA A 277 2.01 18.58 2.96
N ASN A 278 0.74 19.01 2.87
CA ASN A 278 -0.07 18.85 1.66
C ASN A 278 0.47 19.72 0.52
N SER A 279 0.86 20.93 0.82
CA SER A 279 1.43 21.87 -0.15
C SER A 279 2.83 21.42 -0.59
N ALA A 280 3.64 20.87 0.33
CA ALA A 280 4.92 20.23 0.02
C ALA A 280 4.74 19.02 -0.92
N ALA A 281 3.70 18.21 -0.72
CA ALA A 281 3.38 17.11 -1.62
C ALA A 281 3.07 17.61 -3.03
N GLY A 282 2.36 18.73 -3.16
CA GLY A 282 2.10 19.41 -4.44
C GLY A 282 3.39 19.87 -5.14
N LEU A 283 4.29 20.52 -4.40
CA LEU A 283 5.61 20.94 -4.91
C LEU A 283 6.43 19.73 -5.39
N MET A 284 6.60 18.72 -4.52
CA MET A 284 7.37 17.50 -4.87
C MET A 284 6.76 16.78 -6.06
N ASN A 285 5.42 16.79 -6.18
CA ASN A 285 4.73 16.23 -7.33
C ASN A 285 5.06 16.94 -8.64
N LYS A 286 5.14 18.27 -8.65
CA LYS A 286 5.55 19.07 -9.83
C LYS A 286 7.00 18.80 -10.22
N LEU A 287 7.90 18.72 -9.23
CA LEU A 287 9.31 18.39 -9.48
C LEU A 287 9.49 16.98 -10.03
N SER A 288 8.72 16.00 -9.50
CA SER A 288 8.73 14.63 -10.01
C SER A 288 8.14 14.52 -11.43
N GLN A 289 7.15 15.34 -11.80
CA GLN A 289 6.66 15.43 -13.18
C GLN A 289 7.76 15.86 -14.13
N PHE A 290 8.54 16.90 -13.78
CA PHE A 290 9.69 17.33 -14.58
C PHE A 290 10.70 16.19 -14.74
N ALA A 291 11.09 15.54 -13.63
CA ALA A 291 12.03 14.41 -13.64
C ALA A 291 11.54 13.23 -14.48
N ASN A 292 10.21 13.04 -14.61
CA ASN A 292 9.61 12.03 -15.51
C ASN A 292 9.52 12.51 -16.98
N GLY A 293 9.86 13.79 -17.25
CA GLY A 293 10.01 14.34 -18.59
C GLY A 293 8.75 14.98 -19.18
N ALA A 294 7.71 15.27 -18.37
CA ALA A 294 6.57 16.07 -18.80
C ALA A 294 5.86 16.69 -17.59
N ILE A 295 5.26 17.88 -17.77
CA ILE A 295 4.60 18.64 -16.71
C ILE A 295 3.15 18.91 -17.13
N TYR A 296 2.22 18.87 -16.18
CA TYR A 296 0.87 19.42 -16.38
C TYR A 296 0.85 20.91 -16.08
N ASP A 297 0.20 21.71 -16.93
CA ASP A 297 -0.16 23.09 -16.61
C ASP A 297 -1.40 23.16 -15.68
N GLU A 298 -1.92 24.35 -15.45
CA GLU A 298 -3.10 24.59 -14.60
C GLU A 298 -4.38 24.00 -15.22
N ASP A 299 -4.46 23.99 -16.54
CA ASP A 299 -5.56 23.42 -17.33
C ASP A 299 -5.42 21.91 -17.55
N LYS A 300 -4.39 21.27 -16.93
CA LYS A 300 -4.04 19.86 -17.07
C LYS A 300 -3.57 19.43 -18.46
N ASN A 301 -3.16 20.37 -19.31
CA ASN A 301 -2.48 20.03 -20.56
C ASN A 301 -1.07 19.49 -20.25
N VAL A 302 -0.60 18.61 -21.11
CA VAL A 302 0.72 17.96 -20.96
C VAL A 302 1.76 18.69 -21.78
N HIS A 303 2.80 19.17 -21.12
CA HIS A 303 3.97 19.80 -21.74
C HIS A 303 5.17 18.86 -21.65
N PRO A 304 5.59 18.22 -22.76
CA PRO A 304 6.80 17.40 -22.80
C PRO A 304 8.04 18.26 -22.49
N VAL A 305 8.97 17.71 -21.72
CA VAL A 305 10.21 18.38 -21.30
C VAL A 305 11.45 17.64 -21.84
N HIS A 306 11.54 16.35 -21.57
CA HIS A 306 12.63 15.49 -22.03
C HIS A 306 12.21 14.02 -22.11
N ASP A 307 12.99 13.18 -22.78
CA ASP A 307 12.69 11.76 -22.97
C ASP A 307 13.74 10.82 -22.35
N ASP A 308 14.70 11.34 -21.55
CA ASP A 308 15.84 10.57 -21.02
C ASP A 308 15.41 9.31 -20.25
N LYS A 309 14.33 9.36 -19.43
CA LYS A 309 13.78 8.17 -18.78
C LYS A 309 13.14 7.19 -19.76
N LEU A 310 12.55 7.70 -20.85
CA LEU A 310 11.98 6.83 -21.90
C LEU A 310 13.06 6.08 -22.65
N ASP A 311 14.21 6.72 -22.91
CA ASP A 311 15.34 6.09 -23.54
C ASP A 311 15.90 4.97 -22.66
N LYS A 312 16.08 5.22 -21.36
CA LYS A 312 16.53 4.20 -20.41
C LYS A 312 15.52 3.06 -20.23
N LEU A 313 14.23 3.36 -20.26
CA LEU A 313 13.20 2.31 -20.25
C LEU A 313 13.30 1.43 -21.49
N ALA A 314 13.49 2.02 -22.68
CA ALA A 314 13.62 1.27 -23.92
C ALA A 314 14.87 0.34 -23.88
N GLU A 315 16.02 0.83 -23.39
CA GLU A 315 17.22 0.04 -23.18
C GLU A 315 16.96 -1.18 -22.26
N ILE A 316 16.22 -0.99 -21.15
CA ILE A 316 15.90 -2.08 -20.22
C ILE A 316 14.96 -3.10 -20.87
N VAL A 317 13.94 -2.64 -21.61
CA VAL A 317 12.98 -3.53 -22.30
C VAL A 317 13.70 -4.35 -23.37
N GLU A 318 14.62 -3.74 -24.12
CA GLU A 318 15.47 -4.46 -25.09
C GLU A 318 16.38 -5.48 -24.40
N ALA A 319 17.02 -5.09 -23.29
CA ALA A 319 17.91 -5.96 -22.50
C ALA A 319 17.14 -7.12 -21.83
N ALA A 320 15.84 -6.99 -21.60
CA ALA A 320 15.00 -8.08 -21.11
C ALA A 320 14.82 -9.22 -22.12
N ASN A 321 15.22 -9.01 -23.36
CA ASN A 321 15.36 -10.05 -24.41
C ASN A 321 14.11 -10.95 -24.55
N GLY A 322 12.95 -10.32 -24.73
CA GLY A 322 11.66 -11.02 -24.91
C GLY A 322 10.96 -11.45 -23.62
N ASN A 323 11.57 -11.20 -22.46
CA ASN A 323 10.84 -11.34 -21.19
C ASN A 323 9.88 -10.18 -20.97
N SER A 324 8.69 -10.48 -20.47
CA SER A 324 7.69 -9.47 -20.18
C SER A 324 8.12 -8.56 -19.04
N VAL A 325 7.89 -7.25 -19.19
CA VAL A 325 8.31 -6.21 -18.24
C VAL A 325 7.09 -5.51 -17.64
N LEU A 326 6.96 -5.52 -16.30
CA LEU A 326 5.97 -4.74 -15.57
C LEU A 326 6.53 -3.36 -15.27
N VAL A 327 5.92 -2.31 -15.83
CA VAL A 327 6.35 -0.93 -15.63
C VAL A 327 5.39 -0.20 -14.72
N PHE A 328 5.90 0.28 -13.58
CA PHE A 328 5.13 1.15 -12.68
C PHE A 328 5.32 2.61 -13.06
N TYR A 329 4.24 3.25 -13.50
CA TYR A 329 4.19 4.67 -13.83
C TYR A 329 3.51 5.47 -12.70
N GLN A 330 3.75 6.79 -12.69
CA GLN A 330 3.20 7.69 -11.68
C GLN A 330 2.12 8.62 -12.23
N TYR A 331 2.27 9.08 -13.48
CA TYR A 331 1.39 10.05 -14.11
C TYR A 331 0.70 9.48 -15.36
N LYS A 332 -0.50 9.97 -15.65
CA LYS A 332 -1.22 9.52 -16.86
C LYS A 332 -0.47 9.85 -18.16
N HIS A 333 0.26 10.95 -18.19
CA HIS A 333 1.09 11.29 -19.36
C HIS A 333 2.25 10.30 -19.59
N ASP A 334 2.73 9.60 -18.54
CA ASP A 334 3.76 8.58 -18.69
C ASP A 334 3.26 7.46 -19.60
N VAL A 335 1.98 7.04 -19.45
CA VAL A 335 1.39 5.94 -20.22
C VAL A 335 1.46 6.21 -21.73
N SER A 336 0.94 7.35 -22.19
CA SER A 336 0.92 7.68 -23.62
C SER A 336 2.32 7.87 -24.19
N ARG A 337 3.25 8.43 -23.42
CA ARG A 337 4.66 8.63 -23.82
C ARG A 337 5.39 7.29 -23.92
N ILE A 338 5.22 6.39 -22.95
CA ILE A 338 5.83 5.05 -22.96
C ILE A 338 5.28 4.24 -24.14
N MET A 339 3.97 4.21 -24.36
CA MET A 339 3.37 3.53 -25.51
C MET A 339 3.89 4.07 -26.85
N LYS A 340 4.08 5.39 -26.95
CA LYS A 340 4.65 6.02 -28.16
C LYS A 340 6.12 5.63 -28.36
N LYS A 341 6.90 5.53 -27.29
CA LYS A 341 8.33 5.17 -27.34
C LYS A 341 8.54 3.70 -27.73
N LEU A 342 7.74 2.79 -27.16
CA LEU A 342 7.90 1.34 -27.31
C LEU A 342 6.98 0.76 -28.41
N LYS A 343 6.83 1.45 -29.56
CA LYS A 343 5.93 1.02 -30.67
C LYS A 343 6.21 -0.37 -31.24
N GLY A 344 7.41 -0.91 -31.05
CA GLY A 344 7.79 -2.25 -31.52
C GLY A 344 7.34 -3.38 -30.58
N CYS A 345 6.83 -3.07 -29.40
CA CYS A 345 6.38 -4.02 -28.37
C CYS A 345 4.87 -3.97 -28.22
N LYS A 346 4.30 -5.08 -27.77
CA LYS A 346 2.90 -5.10 -27.34
C LYS A 346 2.80 -4.49 -25.93
N VAL A 347 2.51 -3.19 -25.87
CA VAL A 347 2.37 -2.42 -24.64
C VAL A 347 0.90 -2.24 -24.29
N GLU A 348 0.49 -2.67 -23.09
CA GLU A 348 -0.87 -2.47 -22.59
C GLU A 348 -0.87 -1.78 -21.22
N ALA A 349 -1.89 -0.97 -20.95
CA ALA A 349 -2.14 -0.43 -19.60
C ALA A 349 -3.04 -1.38 -18.83
N TYR A 350 -2.74 -1.59 -17.55
CA TYR A 350 -3.56 -2.43 -16.67
C TYR A 350 -4.89 -1.73 -16.35
N GLU A 351 -5.99 -2.25 -16.86
CA GLU A 351 -7.34 -1.76 -16.59
C GLU A 351 -8.21 -2.78 -15.82
N GLY A 352 -7.87 -4.08 -15.87
CA GLY A 352 -8.64 -5.09 -15.20
C GLY A 352 -8.21 -6.54 -15.45
N GLU A 353 -9.17 -7.46 -15.32
CA GLU A 353 -8.91 -8.91 -15.37
C GLU A 353 -8.46 -9.41 -16.76
N ALA A 354 -8.89 -8.75 -17.84
CA ALA A 354 -8.46 -9.12 -19.19
C ALA A 354 -6.95 -8.98 -19.36
N GLN A 355 -6.40 -7.82 -19.00
CA GLN A 355 -4.97 -7.56 -19.06
C GLN A 355 -4.19 -8.47 -18.12
N LEU A 356 -4.74 -8.75 -16.91
CA LEU A 356 -4.09 -9.66 -15.97
C LEU A 356 -3.99 -11.08 -16.53
N ARG A 357 -5.04 -11.58 -17.18
CA ARG A 357 -5.06 -12.89 -17.83
C ARG A 357 -4.05 -12.94 -18.97
N ASP A 358 -4.05 -11.92 -19.85
CA ASP A 358 -3.16 -11.87 -21.00
C ASP A 358 -1.69 -11.67 -20.59
N TRP A 359 -1.44 -10.90 -19.51
CA TRP A 359 -0.13 -10.81 -18.87
C TRP A 359 0.37 -12.17 -18.37
N ASN A 360 -0.45 -12.87 -17.57
CA ASN A 360 -0.08 -14.18 -17.03
C ASN A 360 0.04 -15.27 -18.10
N ALA A 361 -0.55 -15.06 -19.27
CA ALA A 361 -0.42 -15.92 -20.46
C ALA A 361 0.80 -15.55 -21.35
N GLY A 362 1.62 -14.57 -20.95
CA GLY A 362 2.79 -14.12 -21.71
C GLY A 362 2.45 -13.45 -23.06
N LYS A 363 1.25 -12.85 -23.18
CA LYS A 363 0.79 -12.20 -24.41
C LYS A 363 1.07 -10.70 -24.44
N ILE A 364 1.63 -10.14 -23.39
CA ILE A 364 1.94 -8.71 -23.24
C ILE A 364 3.45 -8.57 -22.99
N ASP A 365 4.14 -7.82 -23.83
CA ASP A 365 5.57 -7.59 -23.67
C ASP A 365 5.83 -6.58 -22.54
N VAL A 366 5.04 -5.50 -22.48
CA VAL A 366 5.17 -4.47 -21.46
C VAL A 366 3.80 -4.14 -20.88
N LEU A 367 3.61 -4.41 -19.60
CA LEU A 367 2.40 -4.05 -18.88
C LEU A 367 2.63 -2.78 -18.05
N LEU A 368 1.91 -1.71 -18.35
CA LEU A 368 1.95 -0.46 -17.61
C LEU A 368 0.93 -0.49 -16.48
N ALA A 369 1.35 -0.24 -15.26
CA ALA A 369 0.46 -0.26 -14.10
C ALA A 369 0.73 0.91 -13.15
N HIS A 370 -0.34 1.50 -12.61
CA HIS A 370 -0.19 2.44 -11.51
C HIS A 370 -0.05 1.65 -10.19
N PRO A 371 0.93 1.95 -9.31
CA PRO A 371 1.17 1.16 -8.10
C PRO A 371 -0.08 0.96 -7.24
N ALA A 372 -0.89 2.01 -7.06
CA ALA A 372 -2.12 1.93 -6.28
C ALA A 372 -3.20 1.02 -6.92
N SER A 373 -3.18 0.81 -8.23
CA SER A 373 -4.13 -0.07 -8.91
C SER A 373 -3.79 -1.56 -8.77
N THR A 374 -2.52 -1.87 -8.56
CA THR A 374 -2.01 -3.24 -8.44
C THR A 374 -1.67 -3.63 -7.01
N ALA A 375 -1.64 -2.66 -6.08
CA ALA A 375 -1.22 -2.89 -4.69
C ALA A 375 -2.04 -3.97 -3.97
N PHE A 376 -3.27 -4.27 -4.41
CA PHE A 376 -4.16 -5.17 -3.70
C PHE A 376 -4.59 -6.38 -4.54
N GLY A 377 -4.32 -7.59 -4.03
CA GLY A 377 -4.97 -8.84 -4.40
C GLY A 377 -4.61 -9.47 -5.75
N LEU A 378 -3.71 -8.90 -6.57
CA LEU A 378 -3.40 -9.42 -7.89
C LEU A 378 -2.27 -10.46 -7.86
N ASN A 379 -2.42 -11.52 -8.66
CA ASN A 379 -1.41 -12.56 -8.90
C ASN A 379 -0.79 -12.32 -10.29
N MET A 380 0.41 -11.77 -10.35
CA MET A 380 1.07 -11.38 -11.59
C MET A 380 2.39 -12.12 -11.85
N GLN A 381 2.80 -13.00 -10.91
CA GLN A 381 4.11 -13.67 -10.94
C GLN A 381 4.30 -14.67 -12.10
N GLN A 382 3.22 -15.08 -12.76
CA GLN A 382 3.32 -16.00 -13.91
C GLN A 382 3.69 -15.27 -15.20
N GLY A 383 3.39 -13.98 -15.30
CA GLY A 383 3.59 -13.20 -16.52
C GLY A 383 5.02 -12.69 -16.71
N GLY A 384 5.84 -12.63 -15.65
CA GLY A 384 7.21 -12.13 -15.76
C GLY A 384 7.93 -12.00 -14.43
N HIS A 385 9.18 -11.54 -14.51
CA HIS A 385 10.06 -11.32 -13.36
C HIS A 385 10.86 -10.02 -13.45
N TYR A 386 10.55 -9.15 -14.41
CA TYR A 386 11.13 -7.82 -14.56
C TYR A 386 10.16 -6.74 -14.12
N ILE A 387 10.60 -5.83 -13.26
CA ILE A 387 9.87 -4.65 -12.79
C ILE A 387 10.70 -3.42 -13.13
N VAL A 388 10.07 -2.41 -13.71
CA VAL A 388 10.68 -1.09 -13.90
C VAL A 388 9.83 -0.03 -13.20
N TRP A 389 10.43 0.71 -12.30
CA TRP A 389 9.85 1.91 -11.72
C TRP A 389 10.24 3.13 -12.55
N PHE A 390 9.33 3.57 -13.41
CA PHE A 390 9.50 4.77 -14.22
C PHE A 390 9.49 6.05 -13.37
N GLY A 391 8.70 6.03 -12.29
CA GLY A 391 8.73 7.00 -11.20
C GLY A 391 8.46 6.30 -9.88
N THR A 392 9.39 6.36 -8.94
CA THR A 392 9.34 5.58 -7.69
C THR A 392 8.31 6.09 -6.68
N GLY A 393 7.99 7.36 -6.71
CA GLY A 393 7.10 7.96 -5.70
C GLY A 393 7.69 7.92 -4.28
N TRP A 394 6.87 8.28 -3.28
CA TRP A 394 7.27 8.47 -1.88
C TRP A 394 6.70 7.40 -0.92
N ASN A 395 5.86 6.49 -1.41
CA ASN A 395 5.11 5.57 -0.57
C ASN A 395 5.77 4.19 -0.52
N LEU A 396 6.49 3.91 0.58
CA LEU A 396 7.17 2.64 0.81
C LEU A 396 6.19 1.45 0.82
N GLU A 397 5.01 1.61 1.40
CA GLU A 397 4.01 0.55 1.45
C GLU A 397 3.55 0.16 0.05
N LEU A 398 3.21 1.14 -0.80
CA LEU A 398 2.86 0.89 -2.21
C LEU A 398 4.03 0.28 -2.99
N TYR A 399 5.26 0.74 -2.74
CA TYR A 399 6.45 0.20 -3.37
C TYR A 399 6.65 -1.29 -3.04
N GLN A 400 6.55 -1.66 -1.77
CA GLN A 400 6.68 -3.04 -1.32
C GLN A 400 5.53 -3.91 -1.84
N GLN A 401 4.28 -3.42 -1.77
CA GLN A 401 3.10 -4.12 -2.27
C GLN A 401 3.16 -4.37 -3.77
N ALA A 402 3.62 -3.39 -4.55
CA ALA A 402 3.76 -3.51 -5.99
C ALA A 402 4.84 -4.52 -6.39
N ASN A 403 6.01 -4.49 -5.74
CA ASN A 403 7.07 -5.47 -6.00
C ASN A 403 6.63 -6.90 -5.63
N ALA A 404 5.86 -7.06 -4.55
CA ALA A 404 5.31 -8.36 -4.15
C ALA A 404 4.24 -8.92 -5.11
N ARG A 405 3.88 -8.23 -6.19
CA ARG A 405 3.03 -8.80 -7.26
C ARG A 405 3.77 -9.83 -8.11
N LEU A 406 5.08 -9.66 -8.30
CA LEU A 406 5.96 -10.60 -8.99
C LEU A 406 6.78 -11.43 -8.01
N HIS A 407 7.29 -10.83 -6.91
CA HIS A 407 8.08 -11.52 -5.90
C HIS A 407 7.18 -12.17 -4.85
N ARG A 408 6.62 -13.31 -5.19
CA ARG A 408 5.71 -14.08 -4.32
C ARG A 408 5.73 -15.56 -4.67
N GLN A 409 5.06 -16.36 -3.86
CA GLN A 409 4.95 -17.83 -4.05
C GLN A 409 4.51 -18.17 -5.49
N GLY A 410 5.25 -19.07 -6.11
CA GLY A 410 5.06 -19.48 -7.51
C GLY A 410 5.95 -18.74 -8.52
N GLN A 411 6.73 -17.74 -8.10
CA GLN A 411 7.79 -17.18 -8.93
C GLN A 411 8.97 -18.15 -9.03
N GLN A 412 9.46 -18.38 -10.23
CA GLN A 412 10.54 -19.35 -10.50
C GLN A 412 11.90 -18.68 -10.78
N TYR A 413 11.89 -17.37 -11.06
CA TYR A 413 13.08 -16.62 -11.48
C TYR A 413 13.37 -15.49 -10.48
N PRO A 414 14.65 -15.10 -10.30
CA PRO A 414 14.99 -13.89 -9.54
C PRO A 414 14.28 -12.66 -10.12
N VAL A 415 13.60 -11.93 -9.25
CA VAL A 415 12.86 -10.73 -9.67
C VAL A 415 13.83 -9.56 -9.81
N GLN A 416 13.92 -9.00 -11.01
CA GLN A 416 14.77 -7.87 -11.34
C GLN A 416 13.96 -6.57 -11.20
N VAL A 417 14.34 -5.71 -10.26
CA VAL A 417 13.66 -4.43 -10.02
C VAL A 417 14.58 -3.27 -10.43
N TYR A 418 14.22 -2.57 -11.48
CA TYR A 418 14.95 -1.39 -11.96
C TYR A 418 14.24 -0.11 -11.50
N ARG A 419 14.97 0.79 -10.87
CA ARG A 419 14.49 2.12 -10.46
C ARG A 419 15.15 3.17 -11.34
N LEU A 420 14.39 3.88 -12.15
CA LEU A 420 14.88 5.00 -12.96
C LEU A 420 14.95 6.25 -12.07
N ILE A 421 16.14 6.71 -11.74
CA ILE A 421 16.42 7.83 -10.87
C ILE A 421 17.11 8.93 -11.68
N CYS A 422 16.43 10.06 -11.83
CA CYS A 422 17.01 11.23 -12.48
C CYS A 422 18.02 11.89 -11.52
N SER A 423 19.32 11.81 -11.87
CA SER A 423 20.40 12.32 -11.01
C SER A 423 20.30 13.83 -10.79
N GLY A 424 20.57 14.26 -9.56
CA GLY A 424 20.49 15.68 -9.17
C GLY A 424 19.07 16.24 -9.02
N THR A 425 18.04 15.39 -9.09
CA THR A 425 16.64 15.80 -8.98
C THR A 425 15.96 15.29 -7.70
N VAL A 426 14.67 15.58 -7.59
CA VAL A 426 13.82 15.10 -6.48
C VAL A 426 13.74 13.58 -6.41
N ASP A 427 14.01 12.86 -7.48
CA ASP A 427 13.98 11.39 -7.51
C ASP A 427 14.97 10.76 -6.53
N GLU A 428 16.18 11.32 -6.40
CA GLU A 428 17.17 10.83 -5.42
C GLU A 428 16.66 10.91 -3.99
N ARG A 429 15.88 11.96 -3.68
CA ARG A 429 15.29 12.15 -2.35
C ARG A 429 14.15 11.18 -2.11
N ALA A 430 13.32 10.93 -3.13
CA ALA A 430 12.26 9.95 -3.06
C ALA A 430 12.86 8.54 -2.83
N ALA A 431 13.91 8.18 -3.56
CA ALA A 431 14.62 6.93 -3.38
C ALA A 431 15.23 6.78 -1.97
N ALA A 432 15.92 7.82 -1.48
CA ALA A 432 16.50 7.83 -0.13
C ALA A 432 15.42 7.74 0.97
N ALA A 433 14.25 8.36 0.77
CA ALA A 433 13.12 8.25 1.70
C ALA A 433 12.58 6.81 1.77
N LEU A 434 12.47 6.11 0.64
CA LEU A 434 12.08 4.70 0.60
C LEU A 434 13.09 3.80 1.32
N GLU A 435 14.40 4.01 1.11
CA GLU A 435 15.46 3.22 1.73
C GLU A 435 15.56 3.44 3.25
N SER A 436 15.41 4.67 3.70
CA SER A 436 15.44 5.01 5.13
C SER A 436 14.18 4.60 5.90
N LYS A 437 13.19 3.98 5.22
CA LYS A 437 11.89 3.60 5.77
C LYS A 437 11.15 4.76 6.47
N LYS A 438 11.43 5.99 6.06
CA LYS A 438 10.73 7.17 6.55
C LYS A 438 9.30 7.19 6.03
N GLY A 439 8.37 7.62 6.88
CA GLY A 439 7.00 7.83 6.45
C GLY A 439 6.91 8.90 5.35
N VAL A 440 5.92 8.78 4.45
CA VAL A 440 5.72 9.69 3.31
C VAL A 440 5.77 11.16 3.73
N GLN A 441 5.04 11.52 4.77
CA GLN A 441 4.98 12.91 5.26
C GLN A 441 6.35 13.41 5.73
N GLN A 442 7.11 12.58 6.44
CA GLN A 442 8.45 12.94 6.92
C GLN A 442 9.44 13.10 5.77
N GLY A 443 9.42 12.16 4.81
CA GLY A 443 10.27 12.24 3.62
C GLY A 443 10.03 13.51 2.80
N LEU A 444 8.76 13.90 2.63
CA LEU A 444 8.36 15.12 1.94
C LEU A 444 8.83 16.39 2.68
N LEU A 445 8.63 16.46 4.00
CA LEU A 445 9.04 17.61 4.81
C LEU A 445 10.57 17.75 4.89
N ASP A 446 11.31 16.66 5.04
CA ASP A 446 12.78 16.68 5.03
C ASP A 446 13.32 17.18 3.68
N SER A 447 12.70 16.73 2.59
CA SER A 447 13.06 17.17 1.24
C SER A 447 12.76 18.65 1.02
N LEU A 448 11.59 19.11 1.49
CA LEU A 448 11.24 20.54 1.44
C LEU A 448 12.25 21.40 2.21
N ARG A 449 12.59 21.04 3.44
CA ARG A 449 13.56 21.78 4.25
C ARG A 449 14.90 21.89 3.56
N TYR A 450 15.37 20.80 3.00
CA TYR A 450 16.62 20.81 2.26
C TYR A 450 16.55 21.75 1.05
N LEU A 451 15.47 21.67 0.25
CA LEU A 451 15.33 22.52 -0.92
C LEU A 451 15.22 24.01 -0.56
N VAL A 452 14.45 24.35 0.48
CA VAL A 452 14.36 25.72 0.99
C VAL A 452 15.73 26.23 1.48
N HIS A 453 16.48 25.39 2.21
CA HIS A 453 17.84 25.77 2.66
C HIS A 453 18.78 25.95 1.46
N LYS A 454 18.79 25.01 0.51
CA LYS A 454 19.60 25.06 -0.71
C LYS A 454 19.41 26.36 -1.50
N HIS A 455 18.16 26.83 -1.63
CA HIS A 455 17.85 28.00 -2.45
C HIS A 455 17.85 29.32 -1.69
N LYS A 456 17.67 29.33 -0.35
CA LYS A 456 17.83 30.54 0.48
C LYS A 456 19.28 30.92 0.76
N THR A 457 20.20 29.95 0.83
CA THR A 457 21.65 30.20 1.03
C THR A 457 22.36 30.59 -0.26
N SER A 458 21.68 30.54 -1.41
CA SER A 458 22.23 30.94 -2.74
C SER A 458 21.81 32.36 -3.13
N ILE A 459 21.21 33.11 -2.20
CA ILE A 459 20.92 34.56 -2.29
C ILE A 459 21.86 35.32 -1.34
#